data_09d16251886a9d248be78d1fca2f2b53
#
_entry.id   09d16251886a9d248be78d1fca2f2b53
#
_cell.length_a   1.000
_cell.length_b   1.000
_cell.length_c   1.000
_cell.angle_alpha   90.00
_cell.angle_beta   90.00
_cell.angle_gamma   90.00
#
_symmetry.space_group_name_H-M   'P 1'
#
loop_
_entity.id
_entity.type
_entity.pdbx_description
1 polymer ?
#
loop_
_entity_poly.entity_id
_entity_poly.type
_entity_poly.pdbx_seq_one_letter_code
_entity_poly.pdbx_strand_id
1 'polypeptide(L)'
;GKRIAGRNINQYRTIEIETNVVNKAEGSARIKIGNTQVLCGIKMDIGEPFPDTPKTGVMSTAAEFVPLASPDFESGPPRENAIELARVVDRGVRESQVIQLEKLCITPGEKVWLVFIDIHILDYDGNLFDAASLAALAALLTTKVPVSRFLKELNEKDRSSWQEQLLDLYAIPGLDEVPFGNDEANKNP
;
A
#
# COMPACT_ATOMS: atom_id res chain seq x y z
N GLY A 1 -19.65 -30.40 -9.01
CA GLY A 1 -19.01 -30.50 -7.70
C GLY A 1 -19.14 -29.20 -6.94
N LYS A 2 -19.12 -29.29 -5.59
CA LYS A 2 -19.07 -28.12 -4.70
C LYS A 2 -17.71 -28.07 -4.00
N ARG A 3 -17.21 -26.89 -3.68
CA ARG A 3 -16.02 -26.70 -2.83
C ARG A 3 -16.36 -27.07 -1.37
N ILE A 4 -15.36 -27.30 -0.52
CA ILE A 4 -15.52 -27.67 0.91
C ILE A 4 -16.47 -26.69 1.63
N ALA A 5 -16.39 -25.39 1.33
CA ALA A 5 -17.25 -24.34 1.89
C ALA A 5 -18.67 -24.27 1.26
N GLY A 6 -19.11 -25.30 0.54
CA GLY A 6 -20.44 -25.37 -0.07
C GLY A 6 -20.65 -24.52 -1.33
N ARG A 7 -19.68 -23.67 -1.72
CA ARG A 7 -19.73 -22.82 -2.90
C ARG A 7 -19.61 -23.63 -4.19
N ASN A 8 -20.19 -23.12 -5.28
CA ASN A 8 -19.97 -23.67 -6.61
C ASN A 8 -18.52 -23.45 -7.05
N ILE A 9 -18.04 -24.27 -8.01
CA ILE A 9 -16.65 -24.20 -8.50
C ILE A 9 -16.30 -22.83 -9.04
N ASN A 10 -17.23 -22.17 -9.74
CA ASN A 10 -17.07 -20.86 -10.38
C ASN A 10 -17.46 -19.68 -9.46
N GLN A 11 -17.77 -19.95 -8.18
CA GLN A 11 -18.17 -18.92 -7.25
C GLN A 11 -16.96 -18.43 -6.43
N TYR A 12 -16.66 -17.14 -6.50
CA TYR A 12 -15.70 -16.49 -5.61
C TYR A 12 -16.22 -16.44 -4.17
N ARG A 13 -15.30 -16.25 -3.21
CA ARG A 13 -15.66 -15.81 -1.86
C ARG A 13 -16.18 -14.38 -1.93
N THR A 14 -17.01 -13.97 -0.99
CA THR A 14 -17.37 -12.55 -0.84
C THR A 14 -16.12 -11.73 -0.59
N ILE A 15 -15.97 -10.62 -1.32
CA ILE A 15 -14.87 -9.68 -1.18
C ILE A 15 -15.45 -8.39 -0.61
N GLU A 16 -14.88 -7.92 0.49
CA GLU A 16 -15.22 -6.65 1.13
C GLU A 16 -13.96 -5.79 1.16
N ILE A 17 -14.08 -4.51 0.79
CA ILE A 17 -12.98 -3.55 0.74
C ILE A 17 -13.38 -2.34 1.57
N GLU A 18 -12.58 -2.06 2.59
CA GLU A 18 -12.71 -0.86 3.40
C GLU A 18 -11.42 -0.04 3.28
N THR A 19 -11.51 1.22 2.93
CA THR A 19 -10.35 2.11 2.78
C THR A 19 -10.31 3.15 3.89
N ASN A 20 -9.11 3.75 4.10
CA ASN A 20 -8.88 4.77 5.12
C ASN A 20 -9.23 4.32 6.55
N VAL A 21 -8.95 3.06 6.87
CA VAL A 21 -9.26 2.46 8.19
C VAL A 21 -8.25 2.82 9.28
N VAL A 22 -7.06 3.32 8.91
CA VAL A 22 -6.00 3.72 9.84
C VAL A 22 -5.70 5.20 9.67
N ASN A 23 -6.15 6.03 10.63
CA ASN A 23 -6.04 7.49 10.57
C ASN A 23 -4.61 8.05 10.56
N LYS A 24 -3.62 7.28 11.02
CA LYS A 24 -2.22 7.72 11.09
C LYS A 24 -1.37 7.23 9.91
N ALA A 25 -1.92 6.38 9.07
CA ALA A 25 -1.30 5.98 7.82
C ALA A 25 -1.59 7.01 6.73
N GLU A 26 -0.70 7.17 5.80
CA GLU A 26 -0.88 8.03 4.61
C GLU A 26 -1.94 7.43 3.65
N GLY A 27 -2.07 6.11 3.66
CA GLY A 27 -3.15 5.35 3.03
C GLY A 27 -3.37 4.05 3.78
N SER A 28 -4.57 3.49 3.74
CA SER A 28 -4.84 2.20 4.37
C SER A 28 -6.07 1.52 3.80
N ALA A 29 -6.06 0.20 3.81
CA ALA A 29 -7.21 -0.60 3.43
C ALA A 29 -7.29 -1.89 4.25
N ARG A 30 -8.51 -2.31 4.54
CA ARG A 30 -8.84 -3.63 5.06
C ARG A 30 -9.58 -4.41 3.99
N ILE A 31 -9.08 -5.59 3.70
CA ILE A 31 -9.70 -6.52 2.75
C ILE A 31 -10.18 -7.76 3.48
N LYS A 32 -11.38 -8.19 3.10
CA LYS A 32 -11.95 -9.44 3.55
C LYS A 32 -12.28 -10.31 2.35
N ILE A 33 -11.75 -11.53 2.30
CA ILE A 33 -12.06 -12.53 1.27
C ILE A 33 -12.60 -13.78 1.99
N GLY A 34 -13.92 -13.87 2.12
CA GLY A 34 -14.55 -14.84 3.02
C GLY A 34 -14.16 -14.55 4.47
N ASN A 35 -13.49 -15.49 5.14
CA ASN A 35 -13.00 -15.31 6.51
C ASN A 35 -11.58 -14.72 6.57
N THR A 36 -10.81 -14.77 5.48
CA THR A 36 -9.47 -14.17 5.47
C THR A 36 -9.56 -12.65 5.54
N GLN A 37 -8.85 -12.03 6.49
CA GLN A 37 -8.81 -10.59 6.70
C GLN A 37 -7.38 -10.09 6.69
N VAL A 38 -7.12 -9.07 5.88
CA VAL A 38 -5.81 -8.43 5.75
C VAL A 38 -5.98 -6.92 5.90
N LEU A 39 -5.13 -6.32 6.73
CA LEU A 39 -4.98 -4.88 6.86
C LEU A 39 -3.67 -4.46 6.21
N CYS A 40 -3.73 -3.46 5.35
CA CYS A 40 -2.54 -2.82 4.80
C CYS A 40 -2.51 -1.34 5.16
N GLY A 41 -1.36 -0.85 5.60
CA GLY A 41 -1.07 0.55 5.86
C GLY A 41 0.11 1.03 5.02
N ILE A 42 0.00 2.26 4.51
CA ILE A 42 1.08 2.92 3.79
C ILE A 42 1.65 4.01 4.67
N LYS A 43 2.98 3.99 4.82
CA LYS A 43 3.74 5.07 5.46
C LYS A 43 4.69 5.70 4.45
N MET A 44 4.82 7.01 4.52
CA MET A 44 5.76 7.73 3.68
C MET A 44 6.74 8.54 4.53
N ASP A 45 7.99 8.56 4.08
CA ASP A 45 9.07 9.34 4.68
C ASP A 45 9.99 9.90 3.59
N ILE A 46 10.90 10.79 3.96
CA ILE A 46 11.95 11.30 3.07
C ILE A 46 13.28 10.70 3.50
N GLY A 47 14.06 10.23 2.53
CA GLY A 47 15.38 9.67 2.79
C GLY A 47 16.29 9.76 1.57
N GLU A 48 17.47 9.14 1.68
CA GLU A 48 18.44 9.06 0.61
C GLU A 48 18.08 7.93 -0.36
N PRO A 49 18.27 8.14 -1.68
CA PRO A 49 18.11 7.08 -2.66
C PRO A 49 19.22 6.04 -2.56
N PHE A 50 18.99 4.85 -3.12
CA PHE A 50 20.09 3.89 -3.28
C PHE A 50 21.15 4.44 -4.26
N PRO A 51 22.46 4.16 -4.02
CA PRO A 51 23.56 4.67 -4.85
C PRO A 51 23.47 4.25 -6.33
N ASP A 52 22.91 3.10 -6.62
CA ASP A 52 22.70 2.57 -7.97
C ASP A 52 21.47 3.16 -8.68
N THR A 53 20.52 3.72 -7.93
CA THR A 53 19.29 4.33 -8.45
C THR A 53 19.01 5.72 -7.90
N PRO A 54 19.91 6.71 -8.15
CA PRO A 54 19.88 8.02 -7.49
C PRO A 54 18.70 8.91 -7.87
N LYS A 55 17.90 8.51 -8.85
CA LYS A 55 16.72 9.25 -9.34
C LYS A 55 15.41 8.52 -9.09
N THR A 56 15.42 7.48 -8.26
CA THR A 56 14.27 6.61 -8.05
C THR A 56 13.92 6.59 -6.57
N GLY A 57 12.64 6.72 -6.24
CA GLY A 57 12.15 6.55 -4.88
C GLY A 57 12.34 5.12 -4.37
N VAL A 58 12.23 4.93 -3.08
CA VAL A 58 12.41 3.63 -2.44
C VAL A 58 11.05 3.10 -2.01
N MET A 59 10.79 1.84 -2.32
CA MET A 59 9.62 1.10 -1.84
C MET A 59 10.08 -0.12 -1.06
N SER A 60 9.47 -0.34 0.09
CA SER A 60 9.72 -1.50 0.95
C SER A 60 8.39 -2.10 1.39
N THR A 61 8.27 -3.41 1.28
CA THR A 61 7.06 -4.14 1.68
C THR A 61 7.40 -5.12 2.80
N ALA A 62 6.61 -5.08 3.86
CA ALA A 62 6.69 -5.99 4.98
C ALA A 62 5.35 -6.70 5.20
N ALA A 63 5.39 -7.94 5.70
CA ALA A 63 4.19 -8.66 6.09
C ALA A 63 4.39 -9.30 7.47
N GLU A 64 3.35 -9.21 8.30
CA GLU A 64 3.32 -9.78 9.63
C GLU A 64 2.17 -10.77 9.78
N PHE A 65 2.53 -11.98 10.20
CA PHE A 65 1.61 -13.06 10.54
C PHE A 65 1.44 -13.07 12.06
N VAL A 66 0.34 -12.48 12.51
CA VAL A 66 0.09 -12.39 13.95
C VAL A 66 -0.57 -13.66 14.49
N PRO A 67 -0.23 -14.13 15.71
CA PRO A 67 -0.81 -15.34 16.30
C PRO A 67 -2.35 -15.31 16.44
N LEU A 68 -2.92 -14.11 16.44
CA LEU A 68 -4.36 -13.90 16.44
C LEU A 68 -5.05 -14.52 15.21
N ALA A 69 -4.37 -14.50 14.06
CA ALA A 69 -4.97 -14.86 12.77
C ALA A 69 -5.06 -16.37 12.52
N SER A 70 -4.17 -17.15 13.13
CA SER A 70 -4.17 -18.62 13.05
C SER A 70 -3.38 -19.23 14.21
N PRO A 71 -3.80 -20.39 14.71
CA PRO A 71 -3.00 -21.15 15.71
C PRO A 71 -1.63 -21.60 15.17
N ASP A 72 -1.47 -21.66 13.83
CA ASP A 72 -0.21 -22.03 13.19
C ASP A 72 0.79 -20.86 13.10
N PHE A 73 0.36 -19.64 13.44
CA PHE A 73 1.21 -18.47 13.40
C PHE A 73 1.88 -18.22 14.74
N GLU A 74 3.20 -18.19 14.74
CA GLU A 74 3.99 -17.98 15.94
C GLU A 74 4.37 -16.50 16.07
N SER A 75 4.42 -16.01 17.31
CA SER A 75 4.93 -14.68 17.59
C SER A 75 6.47 -14.62 17.39
N GLY A 76 6.95 -13.48 16.89
CA GLY A 76 8.39 -13.27 16.66
C GLY A 76 8.66 -12.58 15.33
N PRO A 77 9.92 -12.54 14.90
CA PRO A 77 10.29 -11.93 13.64
C PRO A 77 9.64 -12.66 12.46
N PRO A 78 9.41 -11.96 11.32
CA PRO A 78 8.82 -12.56 10.12
C PRO A 78 9.58 -13.81 9.68
N ARG A 79 8.85 -14.90 9.49
CA ARG A 79 9.38 -16.18 8.99
C ARG A 79 9.20 -16.29 7.48
N GLU A 80 9.60 -17.42 6.90
CA GLU A 80 9.62 -17.68 5.45
C GLU A 80 8.30 -17.32 4.77
N ASN A 81 7.16 -17.72 5.30
CA ASN A 81 5.84 -17.43 4.72
C ASN A 81 5.53 -15.92 4.67
N ALA A 82 5.91 -15.17 5.71
CA ALA A 82 5.71 -13.72 5.75
C ALA A 82 6.63 -13.00 4.77
N ILE A 83 7.89 -13.46 4.69
CA ILE A 83 8.88 -12.95 3.73
C ILE A 83 8.43 -13.24 2.29
N GLU A 84 7.94 -14.46 2.02
CA GLU A 84 7.42 -14.84 0.71
C GLU A 84 6.25 -13.95 0.31
N LEU A 85 5.24 -13.81 1.20
CA LEU A 85 4.08 -12.97 0.94
C LEU A 85 4.49 -11.53 0.63
N ALA A 86 5.35 -10.92 1.45
CA ALA A 86 5.84 -9.57 1.24
C ALA A 86 6.54 -9.42 -0.12
N ARG A 87 7.41 -10.36 -0.49
CA ARG A 87 8.14 -10.35 -1.76
C ARG A 87 7.23 -10.51 -2.97
N VAL A 88 6.20 -11.35 -2.90
CA VAL A 88 5.23 -11.53 -3.99
C VAL A 88 4.43 -10.27 -4.19
N VAL A 89 3.93 -9.65 -3.11
CA VAL A 89 3.19 -8.39 -3.19
C VAL A 89 4.09 -7.26 -3.69
N ASP A 90 5.31 -7.10 -3.15
CA ASP A 90 6.29 -6.11 -3.61
C ASP A 90 6.53 -6.21 -5.11
N ARG A 91 6.76 -7.43 -5.59
CA ARG A 91 7.00 -7.66 -7.01
C ARG A 91 5.77 -7.33 -7.85
N GLY A 92 4.58 -7.69 -7.39
CA GLY A 92 3.33 -7.35 -8.07
C GLY A 92 3.15 -5.84 -8.23
N VAL A 93 3.38 -5.06 -7.17
CA VAL A 93 3.29 -3.60 -7.19
C VAL A 93 4.38 -2.99 -8.08
N ARG A 94 5.61 -3.47 -7.96
CA ARG A 94 6.79 -2.95 -8.68
C ARG A 94 6.72 -3.21 -10.17
N GLU A 95 6.42 -4.45 -10.57
CA GLU A 95 6.39 -4.85 -11.98
C GLU A 95 5.14 -4.30 -12.71
N SER A 96 4.04 -4.10 -12.01
CA SER A 96 2.85 -3.47 -12.61
C SER A 96 3.00 -1.97 -12.82
N GLN A 97 4.03 -1.35 -12.24
CA GLN A 97 4.28 0.10 -12.28
C GLN A 97 3.07 0.94 -11.80
N VAL A 98 2.26 0.38 -10.91
CA VAL A 98 1.13 1.08 -10.29
C VAL A 98 1.59 2.32 -9.52
N ILE A 99 2.84 2.29 -9.04
CA ILE A 99 3.58 3.46 -8.56
C ILE A 99 4.78 3.67 -9.47
N GLN A 100 4.89 4.85 -10.04
CA GLN A 100 6.07 5.25 -10.81
C GLN A 100 7.15 5.75 -9.83
N LEU A 101 8.07 4.87 -9.45
CA LEU A 101 9.10 5.16 -8.45
C LEU A 101 10.01 6.31 -8.85
N GLU A 102 10.21 6.54 -10.14
CA GLU A 102 11.00 7.68 -10.67
C GLU A 102 10.36 9.01 -10.31
N LYS A 103 9.01 9.07 -10.23
CA LYS A 103 8.29 10.28 -9.83
C LYS A 103 8.41 10.58 -8.33
N LEU A 104 8.90 9.65 -7.54
CA LEU A 104 9.15 9.84 -6.11
C LEU A 104 10.51 10.48 -5.81
N CYS A 105 11.28 10.84 -6.84
CA CYS A 105 12.55 11.57 -6.68
C CYS A 105 12.29 13.06 -6.38
N ILE A 106 12.84 13.57 -5.28
CA ILE A 106 12.77 14.98 -4.89
C ILE A 106 13.99 15.72 -5.44
N THR A 107 15.18 15.29 -5.01
CA THR A 107 16.48 15.83 -5.46
C THR A 107 17.36 14.64 -5.83
N PRO A 108 17.74 14.50 -7.11
CA PRO A 108 18.55 13.37 -7.57
C PRO A 108 19.84 13.19 -6.75
N GLY A 109 20.05 12.00 -6.22
CA GLY A 109 21.21 11.64 -5.42
C GLY A 109 21.18 12.10 -3.96
N GLU A 110 20.18 12.90 -3.54
CA GLU A 110 20.11 13.47 -2.20
C GLU A 110 18.83 13.06 -1.47
N LYS A 111 17.65 13.27 -2.09
CA LYS A 111 16.36 13.10 -1.43
C LYS A 111 15.34 12.42 -2.34
N VAL A 112 14.69 11.41 -1.78
CA VAL A 112 13.58 10.71 -2.42
C VAL A 112 12.49 10.40 -1.40
N TRP A 113 11.27 10.16 -1.87
CA TRP A 113 10.24 9.57 -1.04
C TRP A 113 10.52 8.08 -0.81
N LEU A 114 10.38 7.67 0.44
CA LEU A 114 10.36 6.28 0.89
C LEU A 114 8.90 5.87 1.09
N VAL A 115 8.49 4.77 0.51
CA VAL A 115 7.14 4.20 0.64
C VAL A 115 7.25 2.86 1.37
N PHE A 116 6.62 2.75 2.52
CA PHE A 116 6.55 1.53 3.30
C PHE A 116 5.14 0.95 3.19
N ILE A 117 5.05 -0.30 2.75
CA ILE A 117 3.81 -1.06 2.63
C ILE A 117 3.81 -2.11 3.73
N ASP A 118 3.01 -1.88 4.77
CA ASP A 118 2.92 -2.75 5.93
C ASP A 118 1.64 -3.57 5.88
N ILE A 119 1.78 -4.90 5.80
CA ILE A 119 0.69 -5.86 5.63
C ILE A 119 0.55 -6.68 6.91
N HIS A 120 -0.63 -6.63 7.54
CA HIS A 120 -0.96 -7.40 8.73
C HIS A 120 -2.07 -8.39 8.45
N ILE A 121 -1.81 -9.66 8.72
CA ILE A 121 -2.81 -10.74 8.57
C ILE A 121 -3.62 -10.81 9.86
N LEU A 122 -4.92 -10.45 9.79
CA LEU A 122 -5.79 -10.39 10.96
C LEU A 122 -6.60 -11.68 11.16
N ASP A 123 -6.89 -12.41 10.08
CA ASP A 123 -7.61 -13.68 10.10
C ASP A 123 -7.22 -14.50 8.88
N TYR A 124 -7.11 -15.83 9.02
CA TYR A 124 -6.57 -16.69 7.98
C TYR A 124 -7.46 -17.88 7.67
N ASP A 125 -8.03 -17.87 6.47
CA ASP A 125 -8.78 -18.97 5.87
C ASP A 125 -8.35 -19.19 4.40
N GLY A 126 -7.02 -19.13 4.15
CA GLY A 126 -6.40 -19.32 2.83
C GLY A 126 -6.51 -18.10 1.90
N ASN A 127 -5.76 -18.17 0.79
CA ASN A 127 -5.71 -17.17 -0.29
C ASN A 127 -5.14 -15.80 0.15
N LEU A 128 -4.03 -15.82 0.90
CA LEU A 128 -3.37 -14.60 1.37
C LEU A 128 -2.78 -13.76 0.24
N PHE A 129 -2.27 -14.36 -0.82
CA PHE A 129 -1.65 -13.62 -1.91
C PHE A 129 -2.63 -12.64 -2.56
N ASP A 130 -3.84 -13.09 -2.89
CA ASP A 130 -4.86 -12.23 -3.48
C ASP A 130 -5.33 -11.16 -2.48
N ALA A 131 -5.59 -11.57 -1.22
CA ALA A 131 -6.07 -10.65 -0.20
C ALA A 131 -5.05 -9.56 0.12
N ALA A 132 -3.77 -9.92 0.28
CA ALA A 132 -2.69 -8.99 0.57
C ALA A 132 -2.38 -8.07 -0.63
N SER A 133 -2.38 -8.61 -1.85
CA SER A 133 -2.17 -7.80 -3.05
C SER A 133 -3.29 -6.78 -3.25
N LEU A 134 -4.54 -7.19 -3.03
CA LEU A 134 -5.69 -6.29 -3.12
C LEU A 134 -5.66 -5.23 -2.00
N ALA A 135 -5.23 -5.61 -0.78
CA ALA A 135 -5.08 -4.68 0.33
C ALA A 135 -4.00 -3.64 0.05
N ALA A 136 -2.83 -4.07 -0.44
CA ALA A 136 -1.75 -3.17 -0.81
C ALA A 136 -2.17 -2.20 -1.93
N LEU A 137 -2.82 -2.70 -2.98
CA LEU A 137 -3.32 -1.87 -4.07
C LEU A 137 -4.35 -0.86 -3.59
N ALA A 138 -5.36 -1.28 -2.82
CA ALA A 138 -6.39 -0.39 -2.31
C ALA A 138 -5.82 0.66 -1.33
N ALA A 139 -4.84 0.29 -0.49
CA ALA A 139 -4.16 1.22 0.40
C ALA A 139 -3.35 2.25 -0.40
N LEU A 140 -2.61 1.82 -1.42
CA LEU A 140 -1.84 2.70 -2.29
C LEU A 140 -2.72 3.70 -3.03
N LEU A 141 -3.85 3.26 -3.59
CA LEU A 141 -4.80 4.13 -4.30
C LEU A 141 -5.43 5.20 -3.40
N THR A 142 -5.42 5.02 -2.08
CA THR A 142 -5.92 6.01 -1.11
C THR A 142 -4.83 6.82 -0.44
N THR A 143 -3.56 6.55 -0.77
CA THR A 143 -2.40 7.22 -0.17
C THR A 143 -2.32 8.67 -0.60
N LYS A 144 -2.13 9.54 0.38
CA LYS A 144 -1.86 10.97 0.16
C LYS A 144 -0.43 11.28 0.59
N VAL A 145 0.37 11.84 -0.32
CA VAL A 145 1.74 12.24 0.01
C VAL A 145 1.73 13.35 1.06
N PRO A 146 2.37 13.16 2.22
CA PRO A 146 2.27 14.09 3.36
C PRO A 146 3.21 15.28 3.23
N VAL A 147 3.15 16.04 2.14
CA VAL A 147 4.02 17.19 1.85
C VAL A 147 4.02 18.19 3.02
N SER A 148 2.87 18.44 3.63
CA SER A 148 2.75 19.38 4.74
C SER A 148 3.58 18.99 5.97
N ARG A 149 3.79 17.69 6.21
CA ARG A 149 4.61 17.18 7.33
C ARG A 149 6.09 17.47 7.12
N PHE A 150 6.54 17.50 5.87
CA PHE A 150 7.94 17.64 5.49
C PHE A 150 8.31 19.02 4.93
N LEU A 151 7.48 20.05 5.16
CA LEU A 151 7.72 21.41 4.65
C LEU A 151 9.08 22.01 5.04
N LYS A 152 9.64 21.60 6.18
CA LYS A 152 10.96 22.07 6.65
C LYS A 152 12.12 21.39 5.90
N GLU A 153 11.91 20.21 5.37
CA GLU A 153 12.90 19.40 4.66
C GLU A 153 12.87 19.63 3.16
N LEU A 154 11.77 20.22 2.66
CA LEU A 154 11.57 20.55 1.25
C LEU A 154 11.82 22.04 1.03
N ASN A 155 12.64 22.39 0.05
CA ASN A 155 12.83 23.78 -0.38
C ASN A 155 11.60 24.28 -1.18
N GLU A 156 11.51 25.60 -1.43
CA GLU A 156 10.35 26.20 -2.12
C GLU A 156 10.17 25.66 -3.55
N LYS A 157 11.25 25.35 -4.24
CA LYS A 157 11.23 24.80 -5.60
C LYS A 157 10.67 23.37 -5.60
N ASP A 158 11.07 22.56 -4.62
CA ASP A 158 10.57 21.19 -4.48
C ASP A 158 9.07 21.17 -4.12
N ARG A 159 8.62 22.12 -3.28
CA ARG A 159 7.19 22.25 -2.91
C ARG A 159 6.29 22.50 -4.11
N SER A 160 6.66 23.44 -4.98
CA SER A 160 5.87 23.79 -6.16
C SER A 160 5.84 22.64 -7.18
N SER A 161 6.98 22.00 -7.41
CA SER A 161 7.09 20.82 -8.28
C SER A 161 6.21 19.67 -7.81
N TRP A 162 6.12 19.42 -6.49
CA TRP A 162 5.34 18.33 -5.95
C TRP A 162 3.83 18.57 -5.92
N GLN A 163 3.38 19.81 -5.84
CA GLN A 163 1.95 20.13 -5.96
C GLN A 163 1.41 19.82 -7.36
N GLU A 164 2.23 19.96 -8.40
CA GLU A 164 1.85 19.59 -9.76
C GLU A 164 1.98 18.08 -10.04
N GLN A 165 3.00 17.41 -9.46
CA GLN A 165 3.27 15.99 -9.69
C GLN A 165 2.34 15.04 -8.92
N LEU A 166 1.67 15.51 -7.86
CA LEU A 166 0.72 14.70 -7.07
C LEU A 166 -0.46 14.17 -7.89
N LEU A 167 -0.85 14.86 -8.94
CA LEU A 167 -1.93 14.47 -9.84
C LEU A 167 -1.53 13.30 -10.76
N ASP A 168 -0.22 13.11 -11.00
CA ASP A 168 0.29 12.12 -11.95
C ASP A 168 0.90 10.86 -11.30
N LEU A 169 0.89 10.76 -9.96
CA LEU A 169 1.58 9.66 -9.25
C LEU A 169 0.98 8.28 -9.53
N TYR A 170 -0.30 8.25 -9.83
CA TYR A 170 -1.07 7.03 -10.09
C TYR A 170 -1.48 6.97 -11.56
N ALA A 171 -0.56 6.59 -12.43
CA ALA A 171 -0.90 6.30 -13.82
C ALA A 171 -1.44 4.87 -13.94
N ILE A 172 -2.66 4.63 -13.46
CA ILE A 172 -3.39 3.43 -13.83
C ILE A 172 -4.17 3.77 -15.11
N PRO A 173 -3.85 3.16 -16.26
CA PRO A 173 -4.61 3.41 -17.49
C PRO A 173 -6.10 3.13 -17.26
N GLY A 174 -6.95 4.15 -17.46
CA GLY A 174 -8.40 4.04 -17.29
C GLY A 174 -8.94 4.46 -15.92
N LEU A 175 -8.12 4.98 -15.01
CA LEU A 175 -8.56 5.51 -13.71
C LEU A 175 -8.67 7.06 -13.69
N ASP A 176 -8.43 7.70 -14.81
CA ASP A 176 -8.51 9.16 -14.97
C ASP A 176 -9.91 9.74 -14.70
N GLU A 177 -10.93 8.88 -14.56
CA GLU A 177 -12.31 9.25 -14.29
C GLU A 177 -12.78 8.98 -12.85
N VAL A 178 -11.93 8.47 -11.95
CA VAL A 178 -12.32 8.31 -10.54
C VAL A 178 -12.10 9.64 -9.81
N PRO A 179 -13.16 10.34 -9.42
CA PRO A 179 -13.01 11.59 -8.66
C PRO A 179 -12.39 11.27 -7.31
N PHE A 180 -11.11 11.61 -7.14
CA PHE A 180 -10.51 11.69 -5.80
C PHE A 180 -11.33 12.67 -4.99
N GLY A 181 -11.95 12.18 -3.90
CA GLY A 181 -12.91 12.94 -3.13
C GLY A 181 -12.43 14.35 -2.83
N ASN A 182 -13.19 15.31 -3.26
CA ASN A 182 -13.01 16.71 -2.98
C ASN A 182 -12.93 16.91 -1.46
N ASP A 183 -11.98 17.73 -1.03
CA ASP A 183 -11.71 18.12 0.36
C ASP A 183 -12.85 18.89 1.08
N GLU A 184 -14.11 18.52 0.87
CA GLU A 184 -15.25 19.16 1.56
C GLU A 184 -15.60 18.53 2.92
N ALA A 185 -14.97 17.43 3.30
CA ALA A 185 -15.29 16.74 4.57
C ALA A 185 -14.53 17.29 5.81
N ASN A 186 -13.66 18.28 5.68
CA ASN A 186 -12.87 18.81 6.80
C ASN A 186 -13.17 20.26 7.17
N LYS A 187 -14.39 20.73 6.92
CA LYS A 187 -14.91 21.97 7.48
C LYS A 187 -16.05 21.65 8.42
N ASN A 188 -15.72 21.26 9.64
CA ASN A 188 -16.63 21.47 10.77
C ASN A 188 -15.85 21.86 12.03
N PRO A 189 -16.39 22.80 12.81
CA PRO A 189 -15.72 23.66 13.78
C PRO A 189 -15.26 22.94 15.03
#